data_7bdf0866cffee3f737bfdb9162a55d3b
#
_entry.id   7bdf0866cffee3f737bfdb9162a55d3b
#
_cell.length_a   1.000
_cell.length_b   1.000
_cell.length_c   1.000
_cell.angle_alpha   90.00
_cell.angle_beta   90.00
_cell.angle_gamma   90.00
#
_symmetry.space_group_name_H-M   'P 1'
#
loop_
_entity.id
_entity.type
_entity.pdbx_description
1 polymer ?
#
loop_
_entity_poly.entity_id
_entity_poly.type
_entity_poly.pdbx_seq_one_letter_code
_entity_poly.pdbx_strand_id
1 'polypeptide(L)'
;DESLRNFANMTGATYDEVLEQMLFKGDTVDFMSNAGYRADTEFVIFAFYWDGAEDEFSFAEFTTPAHVDSKESVAISFESCDPYAMSVKCAPTSGVAEYYYHFAESTKVDAMLEQLEDENAFLSYHAMNVGVKYAGEQTIEQKGLKPETEYTAIVMLIDDKGNRAQLSAMQTTPAVEHSQRVESELFESLLGEWSGVQTIFDGYSEPAE
;
A
#
# COMPACT_ATOMS: atom_id res chain seq x y z
N ASP A 1 -7.13 -11.79 -27.63
CA ASP A 1 -8.48 -12.00 -28.08
C ASP A 1 -9.35 -12.79 -27.10
N GLU A 2 -8.88 -13.93 -26.62
CA GLU A 2 -9.61 -14.73 -25.61
C GLU A 2 -9.81 -13.98 -24.29
N SER A 3 -8.83 -13.22 -23.85
CA SER A 3 -8.92 -12.41 -22.63
C SER A 3 -9.99 -11.31 -22.74
N LEU A 4 -10.11 -10.65 -23.88
CA LEU A 4 -11.14 -9.64 -24.13
C LEU A 4 -12.54 -10.26 -24.19
N ARG A 5 -12.68 -11.46 -24.76
CA ARG A 5 -13.94 -12.20 -24.77
C ARG A 5 -14.36 -12.62 -23.37
N ASN A 6 -13.40 -13.07 -22.56
CA ASN A 6 -13.66 -13.43 -21.16
C ASN A 6 -14.07 -12.20 -20.35
N PHE A 7 -13.43 -11.06 -20.57
CA PHE A 7 -13.79 -9.81 -19.93
C PHE A 7 -15.20 -9.32 -20.33
N ALA A 8 -15.53 -9.38 -21.62
CA ALA A 8 -16.88 -9.10 -22.13
C ALA A 8 -17.93 -9.98 -21.45
N ASN A 9 -17.69 -11.29 -21.36
CA ASN A 9 -18.59 -12.23 -20.69
C ASN A 9 -18.76 -11.92 -19.19
N MET A 10 -17.69 -11.53 -18.49
CA MET A 10 -17.74 -11.18 -17.06
C MET A 10 -18.53 -9.89 -16.80
N THR A 11 -18.43 -8.91 -17.70
CA THR A 11 -19.09 -7.60 -17.54
C THR A 11 -20.49 -7.54 -18.13
N GLY A 12 -20.89 -8.56 -18.88
CA GLY A 12 -22.18 -8.57 -19.61
C GLY A 12 -22.20 -7.65 -20.83
N ALA A 13 -21.04 -7.14 -21.23
CA ALA A 13 -20.87 -6.33 -22.44
C ALA A 13 -20.64 -7.23 -23.67
N THR A 14 -20.87 -6.69 -24.86
CA THR A 14 -20.45 -7.36 -26.09
C THR A 14 -18.94 -7.21 -26.31
N TYR A 15 -18.36 -8.09 -27.09
CA TYR A 15 -16.96 -8.01 -27.48
C TYR A 15 -16.62 -6.65 -28.13
N ASP A 16 -17.49 -6.17 -29.02
CA ASP A 16 -17.29 -4.92 -29.73
C ASP A 16 -17.33 -3.70 -28.78
N GLU A 17 -18.22 -3.70 -27.80
CA GLU A 17 -18.27 -2.64 -26.78
C GLU A 17 -17.00 -2.61 -25.92
N VAL A 18 -16.48 -3.77 -25.52
CA VAL A 18 -15.22 -3.85 -24.79
C VAL A 18 -14.06 -3.39 -25.65
N LEU A 19 -13.99 -3.85 -26.88
CA LEU A 19 -12.96 -3.46 -27.82
C LEU A 19 -12.97 -1.93 -28.07
N GLU A 20 -14.16 -1.34 -28.29
CA GLU A 20 -14.28 0.11 -28.51
C GLU A 20 -13.84 0.94 -27.29
N GLN A 21 -14.05 0.44 -26.08
CA GLN A 21 -13.57 1.08 -24.84
C GLN A 21 -12.06 1.00 -24.66
N MET A 22 -11.43 -0.06 -25.17
CA MET A 22 -9.98 -0.30 -25.01
C MET A 22 -9.16 0.28 -26.17
N LEU A 23 -9.78 0.62 -27.28
CA LEU A 23 -9.09 1.20 -28.43
C LEU A 23 -8.82 2.70 -28.21
N PHE A 24 -7.58 3.08 -28.33
CA PHE A 24 -7.19 4.48 -28.45
C PHE A 24 -7.56 4.99 -29.86
N LYS A 25 -8.15 6.16 -29.94
CA LYS A 25 -8.52 6.80 -31.24
C LYS A 25 -7.64 8.02 -31.47
N GLY A 26 -6.88 7.98 -32.56
CA GLY A 26 -5.96 9.05 -32.93
C GLY A 26 -4.65 9.06 -32.17
N ASP A 27 -3.98 10.19 -32.15
CA ASP A 27 -2.73 10.35 -31.40
C ASP A 27 -2.99 10.31 -29.89
N THR A 28 -2.32 9.41 -29.21
CA THR A 28 -2.47 9.21 -27.77
C THR A 28 -1.12 9.28 -27.09
N VAL A 29 -1.09 9.98 -25.96
CA VAL A 29 0.04 9.98 -25.04
C VAL A 29 -0.40 9.30 -23.77
N ASP A 30 0.18 8.16 -23.46
CA ASP A 30 -0.05 7.45 -22.21
C ASP A 30 1.13 7.67 -21.28
N PHE A 31 0.82 8.15 -20.06
CA PHE A 31 1.80 8.29 -18.99
C PHE A 31 1.78 7.05 -18.12
N MET A 32 2.70 6.16 -18.37
CA MET A 32 2.86 4.92 -17.61
C MET A 32 3.49 5.16 -16.22
N SER A 33 3.07 6.21 -15.52
CA SER A 33 3.64 6.63 -14.23
C SER A 33 3.39 5.67 -13.07
N ASN A 34 2.42 4.79 -13.21
CA ASN A 34 1.98 3.88 -12.14
C ASN A 34 2.50 2.45 -12.30
N ALA A 35 3.08 2.12 -13.42
CA ALA A 35 3.66 0.80 -13.57
C ALA A 35 5.01 0.80 -12.83
N GLY A 36 5.23 -0.22 -12.02
CA GLY A 36 6.49 -0.45 -11.33
C GLY A 36 7.61 -0.78 -12.31
N TYR A 37 7.96 0.17 -13.18
CA TYR A 37 9.06 0.01 -14.09
C TYR A 37 10.36 -0.06 -13.30
N ARG A 38 11.10 -1.14 -13.54
CA ARG A 38 12.46 -1.25 -13.06
C ARG A 38 13.33 -0.23 -13.79
N ALA A 39 14.27 0.38 -13.07
CA ALA A 39 15.28 1.22 -13.67
C ALA A 39 16.26 0.36 -14.51
N ASP A 40 16.93 0.97 -15.46
CA ASP A 40 17.92 0.32 -16.32
C ASP A 40 17.43 -0.99 -16.96
N THR A 41 16.16 -0.99 -17.35
CA THR A 41 15.47 -2.18 -17.90
C THR A 41 14.95 -1.89 -19.29
N GLU A 42 15.18 -2.83 -20.19
CA GLU A 42 14.67 -2.77 -21.56
C GLU A 42 13.20 -3.18 -21.60
N PHE A 43 12.40 -2.36 -22.24
CA PHE A 43 10.97 -2.57 -22.46
C PHE A 43 10.63 -2.52 -23.93
N VAL A 44 9.57 -3.21 -24.29
CA VAL A 44 8.98 -3.19 -25.64
C VAL A 44 7.55 -2.74 -25.52
N ILE A 45 7.19 -1.66 -26.25
CA ILE A 45 5.82 -1.21 -26.41
C ILE A 45 5.28 -1.78 -27.71
N PHE A 46 4.11 -2.40 -27.64
CA PHE A 46 3.39 -2.88 -28.81
C PHE A 46 2.16 -2.01 -29.05
N ALA A 47 1.96 -1.61 -30.31
CA ALA A 47 0.74 -0.97 -30.76
C ALA A 47 0.10 -1.84 -31.85
N PHE A 48 -1.16 -2.17 -31.69
CA PHE A 48 -1.96 -2.91 -32.66
C PHE A 48 -2.88 -1.93 -33.38
N TYR A 49 -2.85 -1.98 -34.68
CA TYR A 49 -3.86 -1.34 -35.50
C TYR A 49 -5.00 -2.34 -35.77
N TRP A 50 -6.21 -1.96 -35.42
CA TRP A 50 -7.38 -2.81 -35.62
C TRP A 50 -8.34 -2.18 -36.62
N ASP A 51 -8.41 -2.75 -37.81
CA ASP A 51 -9.37 -2.36 -38.88
C ASP A 51 -10.52 -3.37 -39.06
N GLY A 52 -10.53 -4.43 -38.22
CA GLY A 52 -11.54 -5.47 -38.25
C GLY A 52 -11.22 -6.64 -39.19
N ALA A 53 -10.12 -6.60 -39.92
CA ALA A 53 -9.80 -7.62 -40.93
C ALA A 53 -8.40 -8.25 -40.75
N GLU A 54 -7.38 -7.45 -40.51
CA GLU A 54 -6.00 -7.94 -40.33
C GLU A 54 -5.32 -7.18 -39.21
N ASP A 55 -4.51 -7.90 -38.42
CA ASP A 55 -3.77 -7.33 -37.30
C ASP A 55 -2.44 -6.79 -37.82
N GLU A 56 -2.35 -5.49 -38.02
CA GLU A 56 -1.06 -4.83 -38.15
C GLU A 56 -0.57 -4.40 -36.75
N PHE A 57 0.67 -4.72 -36.45
CA PHE A 57 1.28 -4.27 -35.22
C PHE A 57 2.60 -3.57 -35.49
N SER A 58 2.88 -2.59 -34.65
CA SER A 58 4.20 -1.95 -34.56
C SER A 58 4.73 -2.10 -33.16
N PHE A 59 6.04 -2.05 -33.01
CA PHE A 59 6.67 -2.04 -31.70
C PHE A 59 7.77 -1.01 -31.64
N ALA A 60 8.07 -0.55 -30.43
CA ALA A 60 9.20 0.30 -30.14
C ALA A 60 9.90 -0.21 -28.86
N GLU A 61 11.20 -0.20 -28.89
CA GLU A 61 12.05 -0.56 -27.76
C GLU A 61 12.56 0.69 -27.08
N PHE A 62 12.59 0.68 -25.75
CA PHE A 62 13.21 1.73 -24.97
C PHE A 62 13.80 1.15 -23.70
N THR A 63 14.81 1.82 -23.15
CA THR A 63 15.38 1.45 -21.87
C THR A 63 15.04 2.53 -20.85
N THR A 64 14.54 2.11 -19.69
CA THR A 64 14.32 3.06 -18.58
C THR A 64 15.64 3.62 -18.11
N PRO A 65 15.69 4.90 -17.70
CA PRO A 65 16.91 5.49 -17.14
C PRO A 65 17.43 4.68 -15.95
N ALA A 66 18.74 4.74 -15.74
CA ALA A 66 19.34 4.19 -14.53
C ALA A 66 18.74 4.87 -13.28
N HIS A 67 18.62 4.10 -12.20
CA HIS A 67 18.18 4.65 -10.92
C HIS A 67 19.19 5.70 -10.43
N VAL A 68 18.68 6.84 -10.03
CA VAL A 68 19.47 7.89 -9.39
C VAL A 68 18.85 8.13 -8.01
N ASP A 69 19.64 7.86 -6.97
CA ASP A 69 19.21 8.13 -5.61
C ASP A 69 19.00 9.62 -5.40
N SER A 70 17.87 9.96 -4.80
CA SER A 70 17.65 11.32 -4.33
C SER A 70 18.60 11.64 -3.18
N LYS A 71 19.08 12.89 -3.14
CA LYS A 71 19.83 13.44 -2.00
C LYS A 71 18.91 14.05 -0.94
N GLU A 72 17.61 14.15 -1.26
CA GLU A 72 16.59 14.63 -0.34
C GLU A 72 16.26 13.57 0.69
N SER A 73 15.60 13.97 1.78
CA SER A 73 15.27 13.08 2.89
C SER A 73 13.90 13.41 3.47
N VAL A 74 13.29 12.43 4.11
CA VAL A 74 12.12 12.58 4.98
C VAL A 74 12.52 12.07 6.36
N ALA A 75 12.64 12.95 7.34
CA ALA A 75 12.88 12.53 8.72
C ALA A 75 11.62 11.86 9.26
N ILE A 76 11.77 10.63 9.73
CA ILE A 76 10.70 9.84 10.35
C ILE A 76 10.97 9.79 11.84
N SER A 77 10.01 10.22 12.65
CA SER A 77 10.09 10.19 14.12
C SER A 77 8.79 9.71 14.74
N PHE A 78 8.89 9.05 15.90
CA PHE A 78 7.73 8.59 16.67
C PHE A 78 7.53 9.57 17.83
N GLU A 79 6.47 10.39 17.75
CA GLU A 79 6.18 11.45 18.74
C GLU A 79 5.44 10.89 19.97
N SER A 80 4.62 9.86 19.76
CA SER A 80 3.97 9.11 20.82
C SER A 80 3.90 7.64 20.47
N CYS A 81 3.99 6.79 21.49
CA CYS A 81 3.86 5.35 21.33
C CYS A 81 3.25 4.78 22.61
N ASP A 82 2.04 4.25 22.49
CA ASP A 82 1.36 3.47 23.53
C ASP A 82 1.14 2.01 23.04
N PRO A 83 0.63 1.10 23.89
CA PRO A 83 0.48 -0.30 23.48
C PRO A 83 -0.39 -0.54 22.24
N TYR A 84 -1.28 0.39 21.90
CA TYR A 84 -2.30 0.21 20.88
C TYR A 84 -2.29 1.30 19.79
N ALA A 85 -1.45 2.31 19.94
CA ALA A 85 -1.36 3.42 19.00
C ALA A 85 0.04 4.05 18.95
N MET A 86 0.36 4.66 17.82
CA MET A 86 1.57 5.47 17.62
C MET A 86 1.23 6.72 16.83
N SER A 87 1.96 7.80 17.09
CA SER A 87 1.98 8.99 16.26
C SER A 87 3.32 9.06 15.52
N VAL A 88 3.28 9.01 14.20
CA VAL A 88 4.46 9.02 13.33
C VAL A 88 4.53 10.35 12.61
N LYS A 89 5.60 11.10 12.84
CA LYS A 89 5.86 12.35 12.14
C LYS A 89 6.82 12.12 10.98
N CYS A 90 6.44 12.59 9.81
CA CYS A 90 7.24 12.62 8.59
C CYS A 90 7.54 14.09 8.22
N ALA A 91 8.80 14.47 8.24
CA ALA A 91 9.25 15.82 7.95
C ALA A 91 10.21 15.82 6.75
N PRO A 92 9.71 16.12 5.52
CA PRO A 92 10.52 16.15 4.31
C PRO A 92 11.42 17.39 4.24
N THR A 93 12.58 17.25 3.59
CA THR A 93 13.40 18.38 3.14
C THR A 93 12.71 19.12 1.99
N SER A 94 13.13 20.35 1.73
CA SER A 94 12.43 21.25 0.80
C SER A 94 12.42 20.82 -0.67
N GLY A 95 13.31 19.90 -1.05
CA GLY A 95 13.37 19.37 -2.41
C GLY A 95 12.51 18.11 -2.63
N VAL A 96 11.81 17.62 -1.59
CA VAL A 96 10.87 16.51 -1.72
C VAL A 96 9.55 17.03 -2.30
N ALA A 97 9.19 16.58 -3.49
CA ALA A 97 7.93 16.93 -4.13
C ALA A 97 6.75 16.19 -3.50
N GLU A 98 6.92 14.90 -3.28
CA GLU A 98 5.90 14.03 -2.68
C GLU A 98 6.57 12.79 -2.08
N TYR A 99 5.83 12.11 -1.20
CA TYR A 99 6.28 10.82 -0.67
C TYR A 99 5.10 9.89 -0.39
N TYR A 100 5.39 8.60 -0.42
CA TYR A 100 4.44 7.53 -0.12
C TYR A 100 4.83 6.92 1.21
N TYR A 101 3.88 6.88 2.12
CA TYR A 101 4.05 6.33 3.46
C TYR A 101 3.33 5.00 3.58
N HIS A 102 4.04 3.99 4.08
CA HIS A 102 3.50 2.69 4.44
C HIS A 102 3.90 2.33 5.87
N PHE A 103 3.01 1.65 6.58
CA PHE A 103 3.24 1.24 7.96
C PHE A 103 2.71 -0.17 8.18
N ALA A 104 3.54 -1.06 8.72
CA ALA A 104 3.17 -2.45 8.99
C ALA A 104 4.02 -3.05 10.11
N GLU A 105 3.60 -4.21 10.62
CA GLU A 105 4.44 -5.03 11.49
C GLU A 105 5.76 -5.36 10.78
N SER A 106 6.91 -5.19 11.46
CA SER A 106 8.24 -5.37 10.86
C SER A 106 8.41 -6.74 10.21
N THR A 107 7.90 -7.79 10.84
CA THR A 107 7.95 -9.16 10.28
C THR A 107 7.22 -9.30 8.95
N LYS A 108 6.16 -8.51 8.71
CA LYS A 108 5.46 -8.52 7.43
C LYS A 108 6.23 -7.76 6.37
N VAL A 109 6.89 -6.67 6.76
CA VAL A 109 7.77 -5.91 5.87
C VAL A 109 8.94 -6.77 5.42
N ASP A 110 9.60 -7.46 6.35
CA ASP A 110 10.71 -8.36 6.05
C ASP A 110 10.29 -9.48 5.10
N ALA A 111 9.15 -10.13 5.38
CA ALA A 111 8.62 -11.17 4.50
C ALA A 111 8.26 -10.67 3.10
N MET A 112 7.88 -9.40 2.97
CA MET A 112 7.65 -8.78 1.66
C MET A 112 8.97 -8.49 0.95
N LEU A 113 9.97 -8.01 1.64
CA LEU A 113 11.30 -7.75 1.07
C LEU A 113 11.99 -9.04 0.60
N GLU A 114 11.84 -10.14 1.33
CA GLU A 114 12.39 -11.44 0.95
C GLU A 114 11.77 -12.02 -0.35
N GLN A 115 10.54 -11.63 -0.68
CA GLN A 115 9.85 -12.10 -1.90
C GLN A 115 10.24 -11.30 -3.13
N LEU A 116 10.93 -10.19 -2.97
CA LEU A 116 11.29 -9.30 -4.05
C LEU A 116 12.77 -9.49 -4.39
N GLU A 117 13.02 -9.88 -5.63
CA GLU A 117 14.38 -10.05 -6.15
C GLU A 117 15.19 -8.73 -6.21
N ASP A 118 14.53 -7.58 -6.02
CA ASP A 118 15.11 -6.27 -6.15
C ASP A 118 14.44 -5.30 -5.16
N GLU A 119 15.23 -4.71 -4.26
CA GLU A 119 14.79 -3.71 -3.29
C GLU A 119 14.15 -2.48 -3.99
N ASN A 120 14.63 -2.11 -5.18
CA ASN A 120 14.05 -1.05 -5.99
C ASN A 120 12.67 -1.41 -6.57
N ALA A 121 12.40 -2.69 -6.84
CA ALA A 121 11.09 -3.15 -7.27
C ALA A 121 10.06 -3.04 -6.14
N PHE A 122 10.47 -3.24 -4.90
CA PHE A 122 9.63 -2.98 -3.72
C PHE A 122 9.23 -1.52 -3.62
N LEU A 123 10.20 -0.62 -3.79
CA LEU A 123 10.00 0.83 -3.77
C LEU A 123 8.95 1.27 -4.79
N SER A 124 9.07 0.73 -6.00
CA SER A 124 8.22 1.12 -7.11
C SER A 124 6.81 0.54 -6.99
N TYR A 125 6.67 -0.70 -6.54
CA TYR A 125 5.41 -1.42 -6.57
C TYR A 125 4.59 -1.27 -5.28
N HIS A 126 5.19 -1.52 -4.12
CA HIS A 126 4.44 -1.53 -2.87
C HIS A 126 4.16 -0.15 -2.31
N ALA A 127 5.14 0.73 -2.28
CA ALA A 127 4.92 2.06 -1.71
C ALA A 127 3.89 2.86 -2.52
N MET A 128 3.91 2.76 -3.85
CA MET A 128 2.96 3.48 -4.69
C MET A 128 1.55 2.85 -4.72
N ASN A 129 1.43 1.54 -4.51
CA ASN A 129 0.13 0.85 -4.59
C ASN A 129 -0.55 0.65 -3.22
N VAL A 130 0.23 0.51 -2.13
CA VAL A 130 -0.31 0.29 -0.78
C VAL A 130 -0.03 1.44 0.17
N GLY A 131 0.93 2.32 -0.13
CA GLY A 131 1.25 3.50 0.65
C GLY A 131 0.26 4.64 0.42
N VAL A 132 0.13 5.49 1.44
CA VAL A 132 -0.64 6.73 1.33
C VAL A 132 0.27 7.85 0.87
N LYS A 133 -0.14 8.57 -0.17
CA LYS A 133 0.61 9.69 -0.74
C LYS A 133 0.44 10.96 0.09
N TYR A 134 1.55 11.62 0.37
CA TYR A 134 1.61 12.88 1.08
C TYR A 134 2.54 13.89 0.40
N ALA A 135 2.33 15.15 0.74
CA ALA A 135 3.25 16.26 0.44
C ALA A 135 3.42 17.12 1.68
N GLY A 136 4.65 17.59 1.93
CA GLY A 136 4.97 18.39 3.11
C GLY A 136 4.96 17.59 4.43
N GLU A 137 5.14 18.30 5.54
CA GLU A 137 5.18 17.68 6.87
C GLU A 137 3.82 17.09 7.25
N GLN A 138 3.83 15.86 7.79
CA GLN A 138 2.64 15.14 8.25
C GLN A 138 2.90 14.49 9.60
N THR A 139 1.86 14.48 10.44
CA THR A 139 1.79 13.63 11.64
C THR A 139 0.65 12.63 11.43
N ILE A 140 0.98 11.36 11.45
CA ILE A 140 0.09 10.26 11.06
C ILE A 140 -0.19 9.38 12.27
N GLU A 141 -1.47 9.26 12.63
CA GLU A 141 -1.91 8.40 13.73
C GLU A 141 -2.13 6.97 13.26
N GLN A 142 -1.45 6.03 13.93
CA GLN A 142 -1.61 4.60 13.73
C GLN A 142 -2.34 4.01 14.95
N LYS A 143 -3.47 3.34 14.72
CA LYS A 143 -4.34 2.79 15.77
C LYS A 143 -4.60 1.30 15.57
N GLY A 144 -5.02 0.63 16.64
CA GLY A 144 -5.32 -0.80 16.59
C GLY A 144 -4.05 -1.66 16.53
N LEU A 145 -2.95 -1.15 17.06
CA LEU A 145 -1.68 -1.85 17.14
C LEU A 145 -1.72 -2.95 18.21
N LYS A 146 -0.78 -3.85 18.14
CA LYS A 146 -0.58 -4.90 19.16
C LYS A 146 0.51 -4.47 20.13
N PRO A 147 0.36 -4.73 21.42
CA PRO A 147 1.45 -4.51 22.39
C PRO A 147 2.69 -5.35 22.07
N GLU A 148 3.86 -4.91 22.55
CA GLU A 148 5.14 -5.59 22.41
C GLU A 148 5.46 -6.05 20.99
N THR A 149 4.99 -5.27 20.00
CA THR A 149 5.13 -5.59 18.59
C THR A 149 5.94 -4.50 17.90
N GLU A 150 6.94 -4.90 17.13
CA GLU A 150 7.73 -3.97 16.32
C GLU A 150 7.00 -3.64 15.02
N TYR A 151 6.97 -2.35 14.71
CA TYR A 151 6.39 -1.78 13.49
C TYR A 151 7.42 -0.99 12.73
N THR A 152 7.35 -1.09 11.41
CA THR A 152 8.19 -0.34 10.48
C THR A 152 7.35 0.70 9.74
N ALA A 153 7.79 1.95 9.81
CA ALA A 153 7.34 3.03 8.94
C ALA A 153 8.28 3.13 7.74
N ILE A 154 7.76 3.02 6.53
CA ILE A 154 8.50 3.10 5.29
C ILE A 154 8.04 4.34 4.54
N VAL A 155 8.99 5.12 4.04
CA VAL A 155 8.74 6.26 3.18
C VAL A 155 9.52 6.08 1.89
N MET A 156 8.83 6.14 0.76
CA MET A 156 9.44 6.32 -0.54
C MET A 156 9.21 7.76 -0.97
N LEU A 157 10.25 8.54 -1.11
CA LEU A 157 10.19 9.92 -1.57
C LEU A 157 10.45 10.04 -3.08
N ILE A 158 9.89 11.09 -3.66
CA ILE A 158 10.20 11.57 -5.00
C ILE A 158 10.58 13.04 -4.87
N ASP A 159 11.76 13.40 -5.34
CA ASP A 159 12.22 14.79 -5.33
C ASP A 159 11.70 15.59 -6.53
N ASP A 160 11.98 16.90 -6.57
CA ASP A 160 11.57 17.83 -7.62
C ASP A 160 12.15 17.52 -9.01
N LYS A 161 13.13 16.60 -9.07
CA LYS A 161 13.78 16.12 -10.30
C LYS A 161 13.28 14.74 -10.73
N GLY A 162 12.40 14.11 -9.93
CA GLY A 162 11.90 12.76 -10.15
C GLY A 162 12.82 11.66 -9.61
N ASN A 163 13.94 11.99 -8.93
CA ASN A 163 14.75 10.99 -8.28
C ASN A 163 14.05 10.45 -7.03
N ARG A 164 14.38 9.23 -6.65
CA ARG A 164 13.69 8.50 -5.57
C ARG A 164 14.68 8.10 -4.49
N ALA A 165 14.19 8.00 -3.26
CA ALA A 165 14.89 7.36 -2.16
C ALA A 165 13.91 6.68 -1.20
N GLN A 166 14.35 5.60 -0.57
CA GLN A 166 13.63 4.91 0.48
C GLN A 166 14.27 5.20 1.83
N LEU A 167 13.39 5.39 2.81
CA LEU A 167 13.78 5.56 4.19
C LEU A 167 12.84 4.71 5.04
N SER A 168 13.35 4.22 6.15
CA SER A 168 12.53 3.50 7.12
C SER A 168 12.95 3.84 8.54
N ALA A 169 12.01 3.67 9.47
CA ALA A 169 12.23 3.74 10.89
C ALA A 169 11.36 2.70 11.59
N MET A 170 11.86 2.15 12.70
CA MET A 170 11.19 1.10 13.45
C MET A 170 10.91 1.56 14.88
N GLN A 171 9.79 1.10 15.43
CA GLN A 171 9.40 1.34 16.81
C GLN A 171 8.61 0.16 17.34
N THR A 172 8.96 -0.27 18.56
CA THR A 172 8.20 -1.30 19.26
C THR A 172 7.19 -0.66 20.20
N THR A 173 5.93 -1.13 20.14
CA THR A 173 4.90 -0.75 21.10
C THR A 173 5.25 -1.28 22.50
N PRO A 174 5.00 -0.51 23.55
CA PRO A 174 5.24 -0.97 24.92
C PRO A 174 4.29 -2.11 25.31
N ALA A 175 4.66 -2.82 26.37
CA ALA A 175 3.77 -3.76 27.04
C ALA A 175 2.56 -3.04 27.64
N VAL A 176 1.46 -3.77 27.76
CA VAL A 176 0.30 -3.25 28.50
C VAL A 176 0.63 -3.24 29.98
N GLU A 177 0.68 -2.06 30.56
CA GLU A 177 0.69 -1.96 32.00
C GLU A 177 -0.69 -2.34 32.54
N HIS A 178 -0.78 -3.52 33.12
CA HIS A 178 -1.99 -3.89 33.83
C HIS A 178 -2.14 -2.94 35.02
N SER A 179 -3.24 -2.24 35.11
CA SER A 179 -3.59 -1.50 36.31
C SER A 179 -3.54 -2.45 37.51
N GLN A 180 -2.91 -2.04 38.59
CA GLN A 180 -2.93 -2.82 39.79
C GLN A 180 -4.39 -3.12 40.17
N ARG A 181 -4.67 -4.37 40.46
CA ARG A 181 -6.00 -4.81 40.88
C ARG A 181 -6.45 -3.92 42.06
N VAL A 182 -7.55 -3.24 41.91
CA VAL A 182 -8.16 -2.50 42.99
C VAL A 182 -8.82 -3.55 43.89
N GLU A 183 -8.21 -3.78 45.07
CA GLU A 183 -8.82 -4.61 46.11
C GLU A 183 -10.00 -3.85 46.68
N SER A 184 -11.21 -4.24 46.32
CA SER A 184 -12.46 -3.75 46.90
C SER A 184 -13.42 -4.90 47.05
N GLU A 185 -14.23 -4.84 48.13
CA GLU A 185 -15.27 -5.86 48.38
C GLU A 185 -16.24 -6.01 47.20
N LEU A 186 -16.54 -4.91 46.51
CA LEU A 186 -17.35 -4.93 45.31
C LEU A 186 -16.67 -5.71 44.18
N PHE A 187 -15.40 -5.45 43.94
CA PHE A 187 -14.63 -6.14 42.89
C PHE A 187 -14.51 -7.66 43.23
N GLU A 188 -14.22 -7.99 44.46
CA GLU A 188 -14.16 -9.39 44.88
C GLU A 188 -15.51 -10.11 44.73
N SER A 189 -16.63 -9.41 44.96
CA SER A 189 -17.96 -9.97 44.78
C SER A 189 -18.32 -10.23 43.31
N LEU A 190 -17.62 -9.57 42.37
CA LEU A 190 -17.77 -9.75 40.92
C LEU A 190 -16.86 -10.88 40.39
N LEU A 191 -15.92 -11.39 41.16
CA LEU A 191 -15.10 -12.53 40.76
C LEU A 191 -15.87 -13.83 41.02
N GLY A 192 -15.89 -14.70 40.03
CA GLY A 192 -16.55 -16.00 40.11
C GLY A 192 -16.97 -16.55 38.77
N GLU A 193 -17.70 -17.65 38.79
CA GLU A 193 -18.29 -18.20 37.60
C GLU A 193 -19.59 -17.43 37.27
N TRP A 194 -19.62 -16.89 36.07
CA TRP A 194 -20.82 -16.20 35.56
C TRP A 194 -21.48 -17.07 34.52
N SER A 195 -22.77 -17.38 34.70
CA SER A 195 -23.55 -18.02 33.69
C SER A 195 -24.53 -17.00 33.07
N GLY A 196 -24.64 -17.00 31.76
CA GLY A 196 -25.53 -16.10 31.04
C GLY A 196 -25.95 -16.73 29.72
N VAL A 197 -27.06 -16.25 29.18
CA VAL A 197 -27.47 -16.61 27.83
C VAL A 197 -26.86 -15.61 26.89
N GLN A 198 -26.04 -16.08 25.95
CA GLN A 198 -25.54 -15.27 24.85
C GLN A 198 -26.44 -15.44 23.66
N THR A 199 -27.15 -14.40 23.26
CA THR A 199 -27.89 -14.37 22.01
C THR A 199 -26.96 -13.94 20.89
N ILE A 200 -26.70 -14.87 19.97
CA ILE A 200 -25.92 -14.57 18.77
C ILE A 200 -26.89 -14.16 17.68
N PHE A 201 -26.74 -12.94 17.18
CA PHE A 201 -27.52 -12.40 16.07
C PHE A 201 -26.66 -12.44 14.80
N ASP A 202 -27.03 -13.27 13.84
CA ASP A 202 -26.28 -13.43 12.58
C ASP A 202 -26.70 -12.42 11.49
N GLY A 203 -27.65 -11.54 11.81
CA GLY A 203 -28.11 -10.50 10.91
C GLY A 203 -29.11 -10.96 9.83
N TYR A 204 -29.40 -12.25 9.74
CA TYR A 204 -30.29 -12.82 8.73
C TYR A 204 -31.39 -13.77 9.29
N SER A 205 -31.25 -14.20 10.50
CA SER A 205 -32.24 -15.08 11.18
C SER A 205 -32.79 -14.40 12.44
N GLU A 206 -34.02 -14.72 12.77
CA GLU A 206 -34.54 -14.33 14.07
C GLU A 206 -33.73 -15.01 15.18
N PRO A 207 -33.57 -14.34 16.35
CA PRO A 207 -32.83 -14.95 17.46
C PRO A 207 -33.41 -16.33 17.76
N ALA A 208 -32.54 -17.32 17.83
CA ALA A 208 -32.94 -18.64 18.32
C ALA A 208 -33.30 -18.51 19.80
N GLU A 209 -34.50 -18.88 20.17
CA GLU A 209 -34.95 -18.97 21.56
C GLU A 209 -34.21 -20.09 22.32
#